data_18a3014249283d3e616be72de0e31fd8
#
_entry.id   18a3014249283d3e616be72de0e31fd8
#
_cell.length_a   1.000
_cell.length_b   1.000
_cell.length_c   1.000
_cell.angle_alpha   90.00
_cell.angle_beta   90.00
_cell.angle_gamma   90.00
#
_symmetry.space_group_name_H-M   'P 1'
#
loop_
_entity.id
_entity.type
_entity.pdbx_description
1 polymer ?
#
loop_
_entity_poly.entity_id
_entity_poly.type
_entity_poly.pdbx_seq_one_letter_code
_entity_poly.pdbx_strand_id
1 'polypeptide(L)'
;MRRFSRRVVLYLLCWLGLSTTAAAETFEVGFYDYPPMMIERDNSGIYKDLFDELGVLLGDVFNIRYYPYPRIGLLFNSGQLDIEPGVYAGWMRGQPVPGEFSAPFGKIVDVMVFAPGKAFSVKTPDDLRGKALGLVRGYAYPDLRTLIEAGQIERRNGLNEMQLLEMLSVSRFDQIVISKAVAQYNIFKVPEYRKLEVGDAISVFDVSMRVHPRNKAWLPRLDEAILKLKRNGTIERIYAKYGGTL
;
A
#
# COMPACT_ATOMS: atom_id res chain seq x y z
N MET A 1 65.42 -29.32 -18.18
CA MET A 1 65.04 -28.56 -16.98
C MET A 1 63.96 -27.50 -17.34
N ARG A 2 62.80 -27.56 -16.64
CA ARG A 2 61.78 -26.51 -16.49
C ARG A 2 61.02 -26.01 -17.74
N ARG A 3 60.02 -26.79 -18.16
CA ARG A 3 58.83 -26.29 -18.91
C ARG A 3 57.58 -26.45 -18.01
N PHE A 4 57.58 -25.79 -16.86
CA PHE A 4 56.41 -25.69 -15.94
C PHE A 4 56.24 -24.21 -15.60
N SER A 5 55.40 -23.50 -16.27
CA SER A 5 54.93 -22.19 -15.75
C SER A 5 53.89 -21.42 -16.61
N ARG A 6 53.58 -21.84 -17.86
CA ARG A 6 52.68 -21.04 -18.70
C ARG A 6 51.19 -21.44 -18.64
N ARG A 7 50.87 -22.63 -18.14
CA ARG A 7 49.47 -23.09 -18.07
C ARG A 7 48.74 -22.74 -16.77
N VAL A 8 49.44 -22.45 -15.68
CA VAL A 8 48.83 -22.11 -14.38
C VAL A 8 48.40 -20.64 -14.33
N VAL A 9 49.05 -19.75 -15.10
CA VAL A 9 48.69 -18.31 -15.12
C VAL A 9 47.39 -18.06 -15.95
N LEU A 10 47.05 -18.92 -16.91
CA LEU A 10 45.83 -18.74 -17.72
C LEU A 10 44.54 -19.14 -16.95
N TYR A 11 44.62 -20.03 -15.97
CA TYR A 11 43.46 -20.42 -15.16
C TYR A 11 43.15 -19.46 -13.99
N LEU A 12 44.11 -18.66 -13.55
CA LEU A 12 43.89 -17.63 -12.53
C LEU A 12 43.27 -16.34 -13.09
N LEU A 13 43.38 -16.08 -14.39
CA LEU A 13 42.78 -14.91 -15.03
C LEU A 13 41.31 -15.11 -15.43
N CYS A 14 40.80 -16.34 -15.48
CA CYS A 14 39.40 -16.62 -15.78
C CYS A 14 38.46 -16.52 -14.57
N TRP A 15 38.97 -16.33 -13.36
CA TRP A 15 38.17 -16.19 -12.14
C TRP A 15 38.01 -14.72 -11.67
N LEU A 16 38.60 -13.78 -12.39
CA LEU A 16 38.50 -12.34 -12.12
C LEU A 16 37.54 -11.67 -13.10
N GLY A 17 36.25 -11.87 -12.94
CA GLY A 17 35.42 -10.99 -13.73
C GLY A 17 34.05 -11.45 -14.14
N LEU A 18 33.20 -11.70 -13.21
CA LEU A 18 31.76 -11.52 -13.45
C LEU A 18 31.09 -11.09 -12.13
N SER A 19 31.66 -10.07 -11.49
CA SER A 19 30.84 -9.23 -10.64
C SER A 19 29.95 -8.42 -11.61
N THR A 20 28.79 -8.97 -11.99
CA THR A 20 27.73 -8.16 -12.58
C THR A 20 27.31 -7.17 -11.50
N THR A 21 27.92 -5.99 -11.50
CA THR A 21 27.32 -4.86 -10.78
C THR A 21 25.95 -4.67 -11.42
N ALA A 22 24.90 -5.08 -10.72
CA ALA A 22 23.54 -4.75 -11.13
C ALA A 22 23.53 -3.22 -11.27
N ALA A 23 23.30 -2.73 -12.49
CA ALA A 23 23.16 -1.29 -12.72
C ALA A 23 21.96 -0.82 -11.88
N ALA A 24 22.10 0.36 -11.25
CA ALA A 24 21.00 1.01 -10.58
C ALA A 24 19.84 1.20 -11.55
N GLU A 25 18.68 0.70 -11.21
CA GLU A 25 17.46 0.90 -11.98
C GLU A 25 16.68 2.11 -11.44
N THR A 26 15.90 2.76 -12.31
CA THR A 26 15.05 3.88 -11.92
C THR A 26 13.60 3.52 -12.17
N PHE A 27 12.75 3.70 -11.15
CA PHE A 27 11.33 3.35 -11.19
C PHE A 27 10.45 4.56 -10.93
N GLU A 28 9.41 4.76 -11.74
CA GLU A 28 8.36 5.75 -11.52
C GLU A 28 7.31 5.17 -10.57
N VAL A 29 7.15 5.80 -9.39
CA VAL A 29 6.27 5.33 -8.32
C VAL A 29 5.09 6.25 -8.15
N GLY A 30 3.88 5.71 -8.21
CA GLY A 30 2.64 6.46 -8.01
C GLY A 30 2.20 6.47 -6.55
N PHE A 31 2.15 7.66 -5.94
CA PHE A 31 1.56 7.92 -4.62
C PHE A 31 0.28 8.74 -4.76
N TYR A 32 -0.55 8.72 -3.72
CA TYR A 32 -1.66 9.64 -3.48
C TYR A 32 -1.68 10.03 -2.00
N ASP A 33 -2.36 11.13 -1.66
CA ASP A 33 -2.41 11.55 -0.25
C ASP A 33 -3.27 10.58 0.57
N TYR A 34 -2.61 9.82 1.45
CA TYR A 34 -3.18 8.73 2.24
C TYR A 34 -2.46 8.60 3.59
N PRO A 35 -2.53 9.62 4.46
CA PRO A 35 -1.85 9.60 5.75
C PRO A 35 -2.35 8.47 6.67
N PRO A 36 -1.46 7.77 7.39
CA PRO A 36 -0.02 7.98 7.53
C PRO A 36 0.83 7.23 6.52
N MET A 37 0.23 6.52 5.55
CA MET A 37 0.97 5.69 4.59
C MET A 37 1.78 6.55 3.61
N MET A 38 1.15 7.55 3.04
CA MET A 38 1.69 8.50 2.06
C MET A 38 1.19 9.89 2.40
N ILE A 39 2.07 10.85 2.70
CA ILE A 39 1.73 12.21 3.11
C ILE A 39 2.30 13.18 2.08
N GLU A 40 1.42 13.72 1.21
CA GLU A 40 1.83 14.58 0.11
C GLU A 40 2.48 15.89 0.58
N ARG A 41 1.92 16.51 1.62
CA ARG A 41 2.31 17.85 2.10
C ARG A 41 3.81 17.99 2.36
N ASP A 42 4.46 16.98 2.90
CA ASP A 42 5.87 17.00 3.29
C ASP A 42 6.67 15.83 2.70
N ASN A 43 6.08 15.12 1.74
CA ASN A 43 6.65 13.95 1.09
C ASN A 43 7.20 12.92 2.09
N SER A 44 6.37 12.54 3.05
CA SER A 44 6.69 11.61 4.13
C SER A 44 5.67 10.46 4.20
N GLY A 45 5.79 9.61 5.21
CA GLY A 45 4.85 8.52 5.45
C GLY A 45 5.52 7.15 5.41
N ILE A 46 4.77 6.15 5.87
CA ILE A 46 5.26 4.77 6.02
C ILE A 46 5.86 4.23 4.71
N TYR A 47 5.17 4.45 3.59
CA TYR A 47 5.64 3.93 2.31
C TYR A 47 6.81 4.73 1.76
N LYS A 48 6.87 6.05 2.03
CA LYS A 48 8.06 6.85 1.66
C LYS A 48 9.31 6.34 2.37
N ASP A 49 9.24 6.17 3.69
CA ASP A 49 10.35 5.64 4.47
C ASP A 49 10.75 4.21 4.00
N LEU A 50 9.78 3.38 3.63
CA LEU A 50 10.05 2.04 3.09
C LEU A 50 10.80 2.11 1.75
N PHE A 51 10.42 3.02 0.85
CA PHE A 51 11.14 3.22 -0.42
C PHE A 51 12.55 3.77 -0.22
N ASP A 52 12.79 4.62 0.79
CA ASP A 52 14.12 5.10 1.12
C ASP A 52 15.03 3.94 1.57
N GLU A 53 14.54 3.08 2.44
CA GLU A 53 15.27 1.88 2.88
C GLU A 53 15.52 0.89 1.73
N LEU A 54 14.55 0.71 0.83
CA LEU A 54 14.70 -0.12 -0.36
C LEU A 54 15.74 0.48 -1.32
N GLY A 55 15.74 1.79 -1.53
CA GLY A 55 16.71 2.49 -2.36
C GLY A 55 18.14 2.30 -1.86
N VAL A 56 18.34 2.45 -0.53
CA VAL A 56 19.65 2.18 0.10
C VAL A 56 20.06 0.71 -0.05
N LEU A 57 19.13 -0.22 0.11
CA LEU A 57 19.43 -1.65 0.09
C LEU A 57 19.69 -2.20 -1.31
N LEU A 58 18.94 -1.72 -2.31
CA LEU A 58 18.99 -2.20 -3.70
C LEU A 58 19.96 -1.39 -4.56
N GLY A 59 20.26 -0.15 -4.18
CA GLY A 59 20.97 0.81 -5.01
C GLY A 59 20.11 1.41 -6.14
N ASP A 60 18.79 1.16 -6.11
CA ASP A 60 17.84 1.63 -7.13
C ASP A 60 17.28 3.02 -6.76
N VAL A 61 16.77 3.74 -7.75
CA VAL A 61 16.17 5.08 -7.60
C VAL A 61 14.66 5.00 -7.77
N PHE A 62 13.93 5.57 -6.82
CA PHE A 62 12.47 5.62 -6.85
C PHE A 62 11.99 7.07 -7.03
N ASN A 63 11.48 7.39 -8.20
CA ASN A 63 10.89 8.68 -8.53
C ASN A 63 9.43 8.72 -8.05
N ILE A 64 9.21 9.15 -6.80
CA ILE A 64 7.89 9.19 -6.20
C ILE A 64 7.16 10.45 -6.66
N ARG A 65 5.93 10.26 -7.18
CA ARG A 65 5.03 11.36 -7.59
C ARG A 65 3.64 11.14 -7.06
N TYR A 66 3.02 12.22 -6.60
CA TYR A 66 1.65 12.21 -6.10
C TYR A 66 0.64 12.49 -7.20
N TYR A 67 -0.44 11.72 -7.20
CA TYR A 67 -1.55 11.84 -8.14
C TYR A 67 -2.89 11.62 -7.43
N PRO A 68 -4.00 12.16 -7.93
CA PRO A 68 -5.32 11.69 -7.51
C PRO A 68 -5.45 10.18 -7.73
N TYR A 69 -5.98 9.45 -6.73
CA TYR A 69 -6.03 7.98 -6.77
C TYR A 69 -6.57 7.40 -8.10
N PRO A 70 -7.70 7.91 -8.70
CA PRO A 70 -8.19 7.36 -9.97
C PRO A 70 -7.19 7.48 -11.14
N ARG A 71 -6.25 8.43 -11.06
CA ARG A 71 -5.22 8.62 -12.10
C ARG A 71 -4.10 7.58 -12.01
N ILE A 72 -3.83 7.04 -10.83
CA ILE A 72 -2.80 5.99 -10.62
C ILE A 72 -3.06 4.80 -11.56
N GLY A 73 -4.29 4.27 -11.56
CA GLY A 73 -4.66 3.14 -12.42
C GLY A 73 -4.48 3.42 -13.91
N LEU A 74 -4.81 4.63 -14.37
CA LEU A 74 -4.63 5.03 -15.77
C LEU A 74 -3.15 5.09 -16.16
N LEU A 75 -2.31 5.71 -15.31
CA LEU A 75 -0.88 5.82 -15.53
C LEU A 75 -0.20 4.46 -15.47
N PHE A 76 -0.61 3.59 -14.54
CA PHE A 76 -0.11 2.23 -14.46
C PHE A 76 -0.48 1.41 -15.71
N ASN A 77 -1.75 1.43 -16.13
CA ASN A 77 -2.21 0.71 -17.31
C ASN A 77 -1.51 1.15 -18.60
N SER A 78 -1.11 2.43 -18.69
CA SER A 78 -0.37 2.96 -19.84
C SER A 78 1.16 2.75 -19.74
N GLY A 79 1.65 2.17 -18.64
CA GLY A 79 3.06 1.96 -18.39
C GLY A 79 3.84 3.24 -18.05
N GLN A 80 3.17 4.31 -17.64
CA GLN A 80 3.82 5.54 -17.16
C GLN A 80 4.22 5.45 -15.69
N LEU A 81 3.67 4.47 -14.94
CA LEU A 81 4.11 4.09 -13.61
C LEU A 81 4.64 2.66 -13.62
N ASP A 82 5.66 2.44 -12.83
CA ASP A 82 6.30 1.15 -12.61
C ASP A 82 5.75 0.46 -11.37
N ILE A 83 5.49 1.22 -10.32
CA ILE A 83 5.14 0.70 -9.00
C ILE A 83 3.99 1.49 -8.37
N GLU A 84 3.06 0.76 -7.76
CA GLU A 84 2.02 1.25 -6.87
C GLU A 84 2.12 0.48 -5.54
N PRO A 85 2.44 1.12 -4.40
CA PRO A 85 2.56 0.44 -3.13
C PRO A 85 1.22 0.24 -2.42
N GLY A 86 1.18 -0.74 -1.50
CA GLY A 86 0.05 -0.91 -0.61
C GLY A 86 -1.18 -1.53 -1.27
N VAL A 87 -0.96 -2.38 -2.28
CA VAL A 87 -2.04 -2.99 -3.06
C VAL A 87 -2.25 -4.45 -2.67
N TYR A 88 -3.49 -4.82 -2.40
CA TYR A 88 -3.91 -6.21 -2.33
C TYR A 88 -4.24 -6.72 -3.74
N ALA A 89 -3.63 -7.83 -4.15
CA ALA A 89 -3.80 -8.39 -5.50
C ALA A 89 -5.27 -8.64 -5.89
N GLY A 90 -6.11 -8.96 -4.92
CA GLY A 90 -7.54 -9.18 -5.15
C GLY A 90 -8.30 -7.94 -5.63
N TRP A 91 -7.84 -6.73 -5.29
CA TRP A 91 -8.46 -5.49 -5.77
C TRP A 91 -8.23 -5.26 -7.26
N MET A 92 -7.16 -5.85 -7.81
CA MET A 92 -6.76 -5.64 -9.21
C MET A 92 -7.38 -6.64 -10.18
N ARG A 93 -8.21 -7.57 -9.69
CA ARG A 93 -8.92 -8.53 -10.56
C ARG A 93 -9.82 -7.81 -11.56
N GLY A 94 -9.66 -8.13 -12.83
CA GLY A 94 -10.44 -7.50 -13.91
C GLY A 94 -9.90 -6.15 -14.39
N GLN A 95 -8.79 -5.66 -13.82
CA GLN A 95 -8.12 -4.49 -14.36
C GLN A 95 -7.41 -4.83 -15.69
N PRO A 96 -7.31 -3.89 -16.64
CA PRO A 96 -6.61 -4.11 -17.92
C PRO A 96 -5.17 -4.60 -17.75
N VAL A 97 -4.45 -4.05 -16.78
CA VAL A 97 -3.12 -4.49 -16.35
C VAL A 97 -3.18 -4.79 -14.87
N PRO A 98 -3.44 -6.04 -14.43
CA PRO A 98 -3.48 -6.38 -13.01
C PRO A 98 -2.17 -6.09 -12.28
N GLY A 99 -1.04 -6.27 -12.95
CA GLY A 99 0.30 -6.14 -12.40
C GLY A 99 0.83 -7.47 -11.84
N GLU A 100 2.09 -7.44 -11.47
CA GLU A 100 2.78 -8.48 -10.70
C GLU A 100 2.94 -7.97 -9.27
N PHE A 101 3.04 -8.85 -8.28
CA PHE A 101 3.03 -8.44 -6.88
C PHE A 101 4.26 -8.94 -6.15
N SER A 102 4.85 -8.05 -5.35
CA SER A 102 5.94 -8.42 -4.46
C SER A 102 5.47 -9.30 -3.30
N ALA A 103 6.41 -9.84 -2.53
CA ALA A 103 6.14 -10.33 -1.19
C ALA A 103 5.40 -9.26 -0.37
N PRO A 104 4.41 -9.63 0.46
CA PRO A 104 3.66 -8.66 1.25
C PRO A 104 4.56 -8.02 2.32
N PHE A 105 4.44 -6.71 2.46
CA PHE A 105 5.23 -5.94 3.41
C PHE A 105 4.41 -5.33 4.56
N GLY A 106 3.09 -5.36 4.48
CA GLY A 106 2.20 -4.81 5.49
C GLY A 106 0.79 -5.33 5.39
N LYS A 107 -0.09 -4.74 6.21
CA LYS A 107 -1.53 -5.04 6.21
C LYS A 107 -2.36 -3.77 6.16
N ILE A 108 -3.49 -3.84 5.48
CA ILE A 108 -4.58 -2.88 5.61
C ILE A 108 -5.71 -3.57 6.35
N VAL A 109 -6.18 -2.93 7.41
CA VAL A 109 -7.34 -3.36 8.19
C VAL A 109 -8.42 -2.32 8.00
N ASP A 110 -9.48 -2.65 7.28
CA ASP A 110 -10.64 -1.78 7.14
C ASP A 110 -11.54 -1.92 8.37
N VAL A 111 -11.96 -0.78 8.92
CA VAL A 111 -12.81 -0.69 10.11
C VAL A 111 -14.04 0.15 9.83
N MET A 112 -15.08 -0.11 10.60
CA MET A 112 -16.18 0.84 10.73
C MET A 112 -15.71 2.05 11.53
N VAL A 113 -16.12 3.25 11.12
CA VAL A 113 -16.04 4.45 11.94
C VAL A 113 -17.41 5.10 11.97
N PHE A 114 -17.85 5.48 13.16
CA PHE A 114 -19.20 5.95 13.42
C PHE A 114 -19.22 7.41 13.88
N ALA A 115 -20.28 8.11 13.53
CA ALA A 115 -20.65 9.36 14.18
C ALA A 115 -21.02 9.09 15.67
N PRO A 116 -20.90 10.09 16.56
CA PRO A 116 -21.17 9.92 17.98
C PRO A 116 -22.56 9.32 18.25
N GLY A 117 -22.59 8.25 19.07
CA GLY A 117 -23.83 7.57 19.45
C GLY A 117 -24.48 6.74 18.33
N LYS A 118 -23.77 6.49 17.23
CA LYS A 118 -24.26 5.67 16.10
C LYS A 118 -23.60 4.30 16.03
N ALA A 119 -22.65 4.00 16.92
CA ALA A 119 -21.92 2.75 16.92
C ALA A 119 -22.83 1.53 17.17
N PHE A 120 -22.56 0.47 16.45
CA PHE A 120 -23.11 -0.87 16.66
C PHE A 120 -22.05 -1.92 16.29
N SER A 121 -22.21 -3.15 16.78
CA SER A 121 -21.27 -4.22 16.47
C SER A 121 -21.51 -4.77 15.07
N VAL A 122 -20.42 -4.95 14.32
CA VAL A 122 -20.41 -5.53 12.97
C VAL A 122 -19.49 -6.75 13.00
N LYS A 123 -20.07 -7.93 13.07
CA LYS A 123 -19.32 -9.21 13.08
C LYS A 123 -19.23 -9.84 11.71
N THR A 124 -20.22 -9.58 10.88
CA THR A 124 -20.29 -10.08 9.50
C THR A 124 -20.79 -8.97 8.57
N PRO A 125 -20.53 -9.04 7.27
CA PRO A 125 -21.10 -8.11 6.29
C PRO A 125 -22.63 -8.02 6.35
N ASP A 126 -23.31 -9.10 6.75
CA ASP A 126 -24.77 -9.13 6.83
C ASP A 126 -25.35 -8.18 7.88
N ASP A 127 -24.58 -7.83 8.91
CA ASP A 127 -24.97 -6.84 9.94
C ASP A 127 -25.13 -5.43 9.35
N LEU A 128 -24.64 -5.22 8.14
CA LEU A 128 -24.70 -3.94 7.41
C LEU A 128 -25.92 -3.85 6.46
N ARG A 129 -26.77 -4.86 6.40
CA ARG A 129 -28.00 -4.84 5.56
C ARG A 129 -28.90 -3.67 5.95
N GLY A 130 -29.39 -2.95 4.95
CA GLY A 130 -30.26 -1.77 5.13
C GLY A 130 -29.51 -0.51 5.60
N LYS A 131 -28.19 -0.56 5.72
CA LYS A 131 -27.39 0.60 6.14
C LYS A 131 -26.89 1.38 4.93
N ALA A 132 -26.74 2.70 5.10
CA ALA A 132 -26.01 3.55 4.20
C ALA A 132 -24.55 3.66 4.67
N LEU A 133 -23.58 3.35 3.82
CA LEU A 133 -22.16 3.39 4.14
C LEU A 133 -21.43 4.45 3.31
N GLY A 134 -20.68 5.32 3.99
CA GLY A 134 -19.70 6.17 3.35
C GLY A 134 -18.47 5.34 2.91
N LEU A 135 -18.21 5.32 1.60
CA LEU A 135 -17.15 4.54 0.97
C LEU A 135 -16.34 5.42 0.01
N VAL A 136 -15.05 5.17 -0.14
CA VAL A 136 -14.23 5.93 -1.09
C VAL A 136 -14.59 5.53 -2.52
N ARG A 137 -14.79 6.53 -3.38
CA ARG A 137 -15.05 6.31 -4.80
C ARG A 137 -13.86 5.64 -5.48
N GLY A 138 -14.13 4.55 -6.19
CA GLY A 138 -13.11 3.80 -6.93
C GLY A 138 -12.40 2.73 -6.11
N TYR A 139 -12.58 2.70 -4.78
CA TYR A 139 -12.06 1.60 -3.98
C TYR A 139 -12.91 0.34 -4.15
N ALA A 140 -12.22 -0.80 -4.16
CA ALA A 140 -12.84 -2.11 -4.11
C ALA A 140 -13.08 -2.51 -2.64
N TYR A 141 -14.28 -3.00 -2.37
CA TYR A 141 -14.67 -3.57 -1.07
C TYR A 141 -15.16 -5.00 -1.30
N PRO A 142 -14.25 -5.99 -1.46
CA PRO A 142 -14.61 -7.35 -1.86
C PRO A 142 -15.65 -7.98 -0.93
N ASP A 143 -15.48 -7.78 0.39
CA ASP A 143 -16.34 -8.38 1.41
C ASP A 143 -17.76 -7.77 1.45
N LEU A 144 -17.93 -6.56 0.92
CA LEU A 144 -19.21 -5.85 0.86
C LEU A 144 -19.85 -5.91 -0.54
N ARG A 145 -19.12 -6.38 -1.54
CA ARG A 145 -19.51 -6.30 -2.95
C ARG A 145 -20.89 -6.89 -3.20
N THR A 146 -21.14 -8.11 -2.76
CA THR A 146 -22.42 -8.82 -2.99
C THR A 146 -23.61 -8.05 -2.42
N LEU A 147 -23.46 -7.47 -1.22
CA LEU A 147 -24.52 -6.71 -0.57
C LEU A 147 -24.75 -5.35 -1.25
N ILE A 148 -23.70 -4.71 -1.74
CA ILE A 148 -23.79 -3.44 -2.48
C ILE A 148 -24.46 -3.67 -3.82
N GLU A 149 -24.04 -4.67 -4.60
CA GLU A 149 -24.59 -5.02 -5.91
C GLU A 149 -26.06 -5.47 -5.82
N ALA A 150 -26.44 -6.12 -4.72
CA ALA A 150 -27.83 -6.51 -4.43
C ALA A 150 -28.69 -5.35 -3.88
N GLY A 151 -28.13 -4.12 -3.73
CA GLY A 151 -28.84 -2.99 -3.16
C GLY A 151 -29.18 -3.10 -1.68
N GLN A 152 -28.55 -4.06 -0.97
CA GLN A 152 -28.78 -4.30 0.45
C GLN A 152 -27.94 -3.40 1.35
N ILE A 153 -26.92 -2.76 0.79
CA ILE A 153 -26.14 -1.66 1.38
C ILE A 153 -26.24 -0.48 0.43
N GLU A 154 -26.64 0.67 0.96
CA GLU A 154 -26.63 1.93 0.21
C GLU A 154 -25.21 2.50 0.19
N ARG A 155 -24.55 2.48 -0.98
CA ARG A 155 -23.23 3.07 -1.15
C ARG A 155 -23.30 4.57 -1.30
N ARG A 156 -22.71 5.33 -0.38
CA ARG A 156 -22.51 6.78 -0.47
C ARG A 156 -21.05 7.10 -0.68
N ASN A 157 -20.69 7.72 -1.80
CA ASN A 157 -19.31 7.92 -2.17
C ASN A 157 -18.71 9.22 -1.61
N GLY A 158 -17.54 9.12 -0.96
CA GLY A 158 -16.60 10.23 -0.75
C GLY A 158 -15.49 10.21 -1.78
N LEU A 159 -14.77 11.32 -1.94
CA LEU A 159 -13.62 11.41 -2.85
C LEU A 159 -12.39 10.69 -2.32
N ASN A 160 -12.19 10.75 -1.00
CA ASN A 160 -11.10 10.13 -0.25
C ASN A 160 -11.51 9.95 1.22
N GLU A 161 -10.65 9.34 2.01
CA GLU A 161 -10.91 9.08 3.44
C GLU A 161 -11.03 10.36 4.27
N MET A 162 -10.28 11.40 3.93
CA MET A 162 -10.33 12.69 4.64
C MET A 162 -11.70 13.31 4.51
N GLN A 163 -12.27 13.33 3.29
CA GLN A 163 -13.62 13.82 3.07
C GLN A 163 -14.66 12.98 3.81
N LEU A 164 -14.50 11.65 3.84
CA LEU A 164 -15.41 10.79 4.58
C LEU A 164 -15.38 11.11 6.10
N LEU A 165 -14.19 11.30 6.69
CA LEU A 165 -14.04 11.69 8.09
C LEU A 165 -14.65 13.07 8.37
N GLU A 166 -14.43 14.04 7.48
CA GLU A 166 -15.04 15.36 7.59
C GLU A 166 -16.58 15.27 7.59
N MET A 167 -17.13 14.57 6.59
CA MET A 167 -18.58 14.41 6.47
C MET A 167 -19.18 13.64 7.66
N LEU A 168 -18.46 12.65 8.20
CA LEU A 168 -18.86 11.91 9.39
C LEU A 168 -18.85 12.81 10.63
N SER A 169 -17.83 13.67 10.77
CA SER A 169 -17.70 14.57 11.93
C SER A 169 -18.80 15.62 12.03
N VAL A 170 -19.42 15.96 10.91
CA VAL A 170 -20.58 16.87 10.82
C VAL A 170 -21.92 16.12 10.63
N SER A 171 -21.94 14.81 10.93
CA SER A 171 -23.13 13.94 10.88
C SER A 171 -23.85 13.90 9.52
N ARG A 172 -23.12 14.07 8.42
CA ARG A 172 -23.62 13.81 7.07
C ARG A 172 -23.65 12.32 6.73
N PHE A 173 -22.86 11.54 7.46
CA PHE A 173 -22.90 10.08 7.49
C PHE A 173 -23.10 9.62 8.94
N ASP A 174 -23.77 8.50 9.13
CA ASP A 174 -23.82 7.81 10.42
C ASP A 174 -22.61 6.88 10.60
N GLN A 175 -22.12 6.32 9.49
CA GLN A 175 -20.99 5.39 9.46
C GLN A 175 -20.25 5.42 8.13
N ILE A 176 -18.94 5.13 8.19
CA ILE A 176 -18.05 5.02 7.05
C ILE A 176 -17.16 3.77 7.21
N VAL A 177 -16.55 3.32 6.11
CA VAL A 177 -15.52 2.29 6.10
C VAL A 177 -14.23 2.88 5.59
N ILE A 178 -13.19 2.85 6.42
CA ILE A 178 -11.84 3.31 6.07
C ILE A 178 -10.77 2.46 6.75
N SER A 179 -9.52 2.58 6.34
CA SER A 179 -8.41 1.93 7.00
C SER A 179 -8.26 2.38 8.44
N LYS A 180 -8.05 1.43 9.36
CA LYS A 180 -7.82 1.65 10.79
C LYS A 180 -6.68 2.64 11.04
N ALA A 181 -5.58 2.49 10.30
CA ALA A 181 -4.42 3.36 10.45
C ALA A 181 -4.76 4.81 10.09
N VAL A 182 -5.54 5.03 9.01
CA VAL A 182 -6.03 6.35 8.61
C VAL A 182 -6.97 6.92 9.67
N ALA A 183 -7.92 6.13 10.16
CA ALA A 183 -8.85 6.55 11.21
C ALA A 183 -8.08 6.99 12.45
N GLN A 184 -7.21 6.16 13.00
CA GLN A 184 -6.45 6.43 14.21
C GLN A 184 -5.53 7.64 14.07
N TYR A 185 -4.79 7.75 12.97
CA TYR A 185 -3.91 8.89 12.71
C TYR A 185 -4.69 10.21 12.70
N ASN A 186 -5.81 10.26 12.02
CA ASN A 186 -6.60 11.49 11.89
C ASN A 186 -7.37 11.82 13.17
N ILE A 187 -7.91 10.84 13.87
CA ILE A 187 -8.55 11.05 15.20
C ILE A 187 -7.54 11.61 16.21
N PHE A 188 -6.28 11.18 16.16
CA PHE A 188 -5.23 11.74 17.00
C PHE A 188 -4.86 13.17 16.61
N LYS A 189 -4.74 13.46 15.30
CA LYS A 189 -4.27 14.76 14.78
C LYS A 189 -5.33 15.86 14.78
N VAL A 190 -6.60 15.52 14.58
CA VAL A 190 -7.70 16.47 14.38
C VAL A 190 -8.63 16.43 15.59
N PRO A 191 -8.66 17.49 16.44
CA PRO A 191 -9.47 17.49 17.65
C PRO A 191 -10.95 17.20 17.43
N GLU A 192 -11.52 17.67 16.32
CA GLU A 192 -12.92 17.51 15.95
C GLU A 192 -13.30 16.04 15.69
N TYR A 193 -12.32 15.19 15.34
CA TYR A 193 -12.53 13.77 15.07
C TYR A 193 -12.46 12.89 16.33
N ARG A 194 -12.01 13.42 17.48
CA ARG A 194 -11.89 12.66 18.74
C ARG A 194 -13.22 12.13 19.28
N LYS A 195 -14.33 12.68 18.82
CA LYS A 195 -15.69 12.24 19.15
C LYS A 195 -16.17 11.05 18.30
N LEU A 196 -15.44 10.71 17.21
CA LEU A 196 -15.78 9.60 16.35
C LEU A 196 -15.43 8.28 17.02
N GLU A 197 -16.24 7.26 16.76
CA GLU A 197 -16.11 5.96 17.38
C GLU A 197 -15.57 4.95 16.36
N VAL A 198 -14.41 4.36 16.66
CA VAL A 198 -13.82 3.31 15.82
C VAL A 198 -14.41 1.97 16.25
N GLY A 199 -15.06 1.28 15.34
CA GLY A 199 -15.71 0.00 15.56
C GLY A 199 -14.89 -1.20 15.10
N ASP A 200 -15.63 -2.29 14.82
CA ASP A 200 -15.03 -3.57 14.44
C ASP A 200 -14.28 -3.51 13.11
N ALA A 201 -13.29 -4.39 12.98
CA ALA A 201 -12.63 -4.67 11.70
C ALA A 201 -13.58 -5.49 10.82
N ILE A 202 -13.71 -5.08 9.55
CA ILE A 202 -14.56 -5.77 8.56
C ILE A 202 -13.76 -6.51 7.50
N SER A 203 -12.51 -6.09 7.27
CA SER A 203 -11.60 -6.72 6.29
C SER A 203 -10.15 -6.59 6.73
N VAL A 204 -9.33 -7.57 6.38
CA VAL A 204 -7.88 -7.55 6.57
C VAL A 204 -7.21 -8.02 5.29
N PHE A 205 -6.32 -7.21 4.73
CA PHE A 205 -5.61 -7.48 3.49
C PHE A 205 -4.12 -7.40 3.68
N ASP A 206 -3.39 -8.44 3.27
CA ASP A 206 -1.94 -8.35 3.08
C ASP A 206 -1.67 -7.50 1.84
N VAL A 207 -0.82 -6.48 1.98
CA VAL A 207 -0.52 -5.57 0.89
C VAL A 207 0.92 -5.69 0.42
N SER A 208 1.06 -5.56 -0.89
CA SER A 208 2.31 -5.71 -1.66
C SER A 208 2.58 -4.45 -2.48
N MET A 209 3.73 -4.40 -3.10
CA MET A 209 3.98 -3.50 -4.20
C MET A 209 3.44 -4.12 -5.49
N ARG A 210 2.53 -3.42 -6.15
CA ARG A 210 2.06 -3.75 -7.49
C ARG A 210 3.09 -3.23 -8.47
N VAL A 211 3.72 -4.13 -9.22
CA VAL A 211 4.79 -3.84 -10.17
C VAL A 211 4.28 -4.03 -11.60
N HIS A 212 4.57 -3.09 -12.49
CA HIS A 212 4.16 -3.21 -13.88
C HIS A 212 4.83 -4.44 -14.52
N PRO A 213 4.13 -5.25 -15.33
CA PRO A 213 4.65 -6.51 -15.87
C PRO A 213 5.98 -6.40 -16.63
N ARG A 214 6.27 -5.23 -17.22
CA ARG A 214 7.55 -4.97 -17.89
C ARG A 214 8.76 -5.10 -16.95
N ASN A 215 8.55 -4.89 -15.65
CA ASN A 215 9.58 -4.95 -14.60
C ASN A 215 9.51 -6.26 -13.78
N LYS A 216 8.81 -7.28 -14.28
CA LYS A 216 8.67 -8.58 -13.60
C LYS A 216 10.01 -9.21 -13.19
N ALA A 217 11.04 -9.04 -14.01
CA ALA A 217 12.38 -9.57 -13.73
C ALA A 217 13.03 -8.98 -12.48
N TRP A 218 12.57 -7.80 -12.00
CA TRP A 218 13.04 -7.14 -10.80
C TRP A 218 12.45 -7.72 -9.51
N LEU A 219 11.28 -8.37 -9.56
CA LEU A 219 10.58 -8.88 -8.37
C LEU A 219 11.43 -9.75 -7.43
N PRO A 220 12.25 -10.69 -7.89
CA PRO A 220 13.06 -11.49 -6.96
C PRO A 220 14.01 -10.64 -6.10
N ARG A 221 14.61 -9.58 -6.66
CA ARG A 221 15.46 -8.63 -5.90
C ARG A 221 14.63 -7.84 -4.89
N LEU A 222 13.47 -7.35 -5.31
CA LEU A 222 12.55 -6.64 -4.44
C LEU A 222 12.06 -7.51 -3.27
N ASP A 223 11.68 -8.75 -3.56
CA ASP A 223 11.18 -9.69 -2.56
C ASP A 223 12.24 -10.02 -1.50
N GLU A 224 13.48 -10.27 -1.94
CA GLU A 224 14.60 -10.49 -1.03
C GLU A 224 14.84 -9.27 -0.12
N ALA A 225 14.80 -8.06 -0.69
CA ALA A 225 14.95 -6.82 0.05
C ALA A 225 13.84 -6.63 1.08
N ILE A 226 12.57 -6.80 0.69
CA ILE A 226 11.42 -6.72 1.60
C ILE A 226 11.57 -7.73 2.75
N LEU A 227 11.88 -8.99 2.44
CA LEU A 227 12.07 -10.02 3.44
C LEU A 227 13.24 -9.71 4.40
N LYS A 228 14.31 -9.09 3.89
CA LYS A 228 15.43 -8.63 4.73
C LYS A 228 15.01 -7.51 5.68
N LEU A 229 14.25 -6.50 5.18
CA LEU A 229 13.74 -5.40 6.01
C LEU A 229 12.72 -5.87 7.06
N LYS A 230 11.94 -6.91 6.76
CA LYS A 230 11.07 -7.58 7.75
C LYS A 230 11.91 -8.30 8.82
N ARG A 231 12.84 -9.16 8.42
CA ARG A 231 13.65 -9.95 9.36
C ARG A 231 14.49 -9.12 10.33
N ASN A 232 14.96 -7.94 9.90
CA ASN A 232 15.77 -7.06 10.75
C ASN A 232 14.94 -6.02 11.54
N GLY A 233 13.60 -6.10 11.47
CA GLY A 233 12.68 -5.23 12.19
C GLY A 233 12.61 -3.80 11.65
N THR A 234 13.11 -3.52 10.44
CA THR A 234 13.06 -2.17 9.87
C THR A 234 11.64 -1.76 9.54
N ILE A 235 10.83 -2.66 8.95
CA ILE A 235 9.44 -2.33 8.61
C ILE A 235 8.64 -2.05 9.87
N GLU A 236 8.80 -2.84 10.92
CA GLU A 236 8.15 -2.63 12.22
C GLU A 236 8.52 -1.25 12.82
N ARG A 237 9.81 -0.87 12.77
CA ARG A 237 10.26 0.47 13.23
C ARG A 237 9.65 1.60 12.42
N ILE A 238 9.54 1.45 11.09
CA ILE A 238 8.88 2.44 10.23
C ILE A 238 7.42 2.60 10.65
N TYR A 239 6.66 1.52 10.81
CA TYR A 239 5.26 1.60 11.24
C TYR A 239 5.13 2.26 12.61
N ALA A 240 5.98 1.88 13.58
CA ALA A 240 5.98 2.46 14.93
C ALA A 240 6.26 3.97 14.95
N LYS A 241 7.11 4.48 14.06
CA LYS A 241 7.37 5.92 13.89
C LYS A 241 6.10 6.73 13.63
N TYR A 242 5.11 6.13 12.97
CA TYR A 242 3.82 6.76 12.64
C TYR A 242 2.68 6.33 13.57
N GLY A 243 3.00 5.66 14.70
CA GLY A 243 2.00 5.20 15.66
C GLY A 243 1.21 3.97 15.19
N GLY A 244 1.66 3.30 14.13
CA GLY A 244 1.06 2.08 13.59
C GLY A 244 1.70 0.81 14.15
N THR A 245 1.00 -0.31 13.95
CA THR A 245 1.51 -1.68 14.10
C THR A 245 1.26 -2.45 12.82
N LEU A 246 2.14 -3.43 12.55
CA LEU A 246 1.95 -4.37 11.44
C LEU A 246 0.84 -5.36 11.71
#